data_12a699ac30df926618a1b777b43c70ab
#
_entry.id   12a699ac30df926618a1b777b43c70ab
#
_cell.length_a   1.000
_cell.length_b   1.000
_cell.length_c   1.000
_cell.angle_alpha   90.00
_cell.angle_beta   90.00
_cell.angle_gamma   90.00
#
_symmetry.space_group_name_H-M   'P 1'
#
loop_
_entity.id
_entity.type
_entity.pdbx_description
1 polymer ?
#
loop_
_entity_poly.entity_id
_entity_poly.type
_entity_poly.pdbx_seq_one_letter_code
_entity_poly.pdbx_strand_id
1 'polypeptide(L)'
;MAPPPKDKTSRRAVLVENLYKHFGSLEVLKGVSLNAREGDVIAMIGSSGSGKSTLLRCINLLEIPNSGNIHVGDEHIRLVQNRKGQTVSADRKQVDRIRTKLGMVFQHFNLWSHMTVLDNVIEAPVHVLKKPKKESREKAMAYLDKVGIADRSHYYPAQLSGGQKQRAAIARALAMEPEVLLFDEPTSALDPELVGEVLRVMQDLAKEGRTMIMATHEMAFARDVSSHVIFLHDGIIEDEGPPAYIFQNPGSERCRQFLTRFSGADSFTKSTPGQT
;
A
#
# COMPACT_ATOMS: atom_id res chain seq x y z
N MET A 1 21.54 -0.65 1.40
CA MET A 1 21.95 0.75 1.69
C MET A 1 20.66 1.52 1.84
N ALA A 2 20.32 1.94 3.07
CA ALA A 2 19.09 2.72 3.32
C ALA A 2 19.17 4.05 2.56
N PRO A 3 18.08 4.57 1.99
CA PRO A 3 18.07 5.87 1.33
C PRO A 3 18.48 6.96 2.35
N PRO A 4 19.20 8.00 1.91
CA PRO A 4 19.63 9.09 2.80
C PRO A 4 18.40 9.79 3.39
N PRO A 5 18.50 10.35 4.61
CA PRO A 5 17.44 11.13 5.21
C PRO A 5 17.10 12.31 4.29
N LYS A 6 15.84 12.35 3.82
CA LYS A 6 15.38 13.40 2.91
C LYS A 6 15.21 14.72 3.65
N ASP A 7 15.48 15.80 2.92
CA ASP A 7 15.35 17.17 3.38
C ASP A 7 13.93 17.43 3.93
N LYS A 8 13.84 18.15 5.06
CA LYS A 8 12.57 18.50 5.74
C LYS A 8 11.65 19.40 4.88
N THR A 9 12.07 19.77 3.68
CA THR A 9 11.35 20.63 2.71
C THR A 9 10.49 19.86 1.71
N SER A 10 10.49 18.49 1.68
CA SER A 10 9.68 17.72 0.75
C SER A 10 8.18 17.95 1.01
N ARG A 11 7.41 18.11 -0.09
CA ARG A 11 5.96 18.34 -0.06
C ARG A 11 5.24 17.21 0.65
N ARG A 12 4.17 17.53 1.36
CA ARG A 12 3.29 16.55 1.99
C ARG A 12 2.54 15.76 0.91
N ALA A 13 2.59 14.42 0.99
CA ALA A 13 1.85 13.53 0.10
C ALA A 13 0.54 13.06 0.75
N VAL A 14 0.59 12.59 2.01
CA VAL A 14 -0.60 12.21 2.80
C VAL A 14 -0.42 12.66 4.23
N LEU A 15 -1.46 13.28 4.82
CA LEU A 15 -1.55 13.52 6.24
C LEU A 15 -2.88 12.97 6.76
N VAL A 16 -2.79 12.16 7.78
CA VAL A 16 -3.92 11.66 8.57
C VAL A 16 -3.77 12.18 9.98
N GLU A 17 -4.84 12.76 10.55
CA GLU A 17 -4.83 13.31 11.90
C GLU A 17 -6.01 12.80 12.71
N ASN A 18 -5.72 12.13 13.82
CA ASN A 18 -6.69 11.65 14.79
C ASN A 18 -7.85 10.87 14.15
N LEU A 19 -7.52 9.89 13.29
CA LEU A 19 -8.50 9.14 12.52
C LEU A 19 -9.17 8.07 13.38
N TYR A 20 -10.49 8.12 13.46
CA TYR A 20 -11.32 7.13 14.12
C TYR A 20 -12.20 6.38 13.13
N LYS A 21 -12.29 5.06 13.28
CA LYS A 21 -13.19 4.22 12.49
C LYS A 21 -13.76 3.11 13.35
N HIS A 22 -15.09 2.97 13.30
CA HIS A 22 -15.78 1.83 13.89
C HIS A 22 -16.74 1.18 12.87
N PHE A 23 -17.01 -0.11 13.06
CA PHE A 23 -18.02 -0.89 12.35
C PHE A 23 -19.02 -1.43 13.39
N GLY A 24 -20.21 -0.85 13.42
CA GLY A 24 -21.14 -1.09 14.52
C GLY A 24 -20.52 -0.68 15.87
N SER A 25 -20.42 -1.62 16.81
CA SER A 25 -19.79 -1.39 18.12
C SER A 25 -18.26 -1.65 18.13
N LEU A 26 -17.71 -2.23 17.07
CA LEU A 26 -16.28 -2.55 16.99
C LEU A 26 -15.49 -1.32 16.56
N GLU A 27 -14.69 -0.76 17.46
CA GLU A 27 -13.77 0.34 17.17
C GLU A 27 -12.46 -0.22 16.60
N VAL A 28 -12.15 0.11 15.33
CA VAL A 28 -11.02 -0.44 14.59
C VAL A 28 -9.85 0.54 14.49
N LEU A 29 -10.11 1.84 14.38
CA LEU A 29 -9.09 2.89 14.46
C LEU A 29 -9.46 3.86 15.59
N LYS A 30 -8.48 4.18 16.44
CA LYS A 30 -8.66 4.89 17.70
C LYS A 30 -7.72 6.10 17.79
N GLY A 31 -7.91 7.09 16.87
CA GLY A 31 -7.10 8.30 16.87
C GLY A 31 -5.76 8.15 16.15
N VAL A 32 -5.72 7.35 15.07
CA VAL A 32 -4.50 7.11 14.29
C VAL A 32 -4.09 8.38 13.54
N SER A 33 -2.81 8.74 13.63
CA SER A 33 -2.21 9.85 12.87
C SER A 33 -1.01 9.35 12.06
N LEU A 34 -0.85 9.82 10.82
CA LEU A 34 0.23 9.43 9.91
C LEU A 34 0.59 10.62 9.02
N ASN A 35 1.89 10.83 8.79
CA ASN A 35 2.38 11.86 7.89
C ASN A 35 3.39 11.25 6.91
N ALA A 36 3.01 11.23 5.62
CA ALA A 36 3.87 10.79 4.52
C ALA A 36 4.24 11.99 3.65
N ARG A 37 5.51 12.13 3.34
CA ARG A 37 6.05 13.12 2.40
C ARG A 37 6.35 12.48 1.05
N GLU A 38 6.50 13.30 0.01
CA GLU A 38 6.88 12.82 -1.32
C GLU A 38 8.16 11.98 -1.26
N GLY A 39 8.09 10.79 -1.84
CA GLY A 39 9.16 9.81 -1.87
C GLY A 39 9.38 9.04 -0.56
N ASP A 40 8.53 9.20 0.46
CA ASP A 40 8.57 8.32 1.62
C ASP A 40 8.03 6.93 1.29
N VAL A 41 8.62 5.94 1.93
CA VAL A 41 8.14 4.57 1.95
C VAL A 41 7.76 4.22 3.39
N ILE A 42 6.46 4.22 3.70
CA ILE A 42 5.95 3.92 5.04
C ILE A 42 5.48 2.47 5.08
N ALA A 43 6.06 1.67 5.96
CA ALA A 43 5.60 0.32 6.23
C ALA A 43 4.77 0.27 7.51
N MET A 44 3.54 -0.23 7.42
CA MET A 44 2.69 -0.53 8.57
C MET A 44 2.79 -2.02 8.87
N ILE A 45 3.26 -2.35 10.06
CA ILE A 45 3.36 -3.71 10.58
C ILE A 45 2.42 -3.88 11.78
N GLY A 46 2.09 -5.11 12.14
CA GLY A 46 1.20 -5.43 13.26
C GLY A 46 0.38 -6.69 12.98
N SER A 47 -0.27 -7.22 14.00
CA SER A 47 -1.10 -8.42 13.92
C SER A 47 -2.27 -8.26 12.96
N SER A 48 -2.84 -9.39 12.51
CA SER A 48 -4.11 -9.38 11.79
C SER A 48 -5.19 -8.72 12.64
N GLY A 49 -6.04 -7.91 12.02
CA GLY A 49 -7.09 -7.16 12.72
C GLY A 49 -6.62 -5.87 13.42
N SER A 50 -5.33 -5.50 13.40
CA SER A 50 -4.85 -4.29 14.06
C SER A 50 -5.33 -2.96 13.42
N GLY A 51 -5.96 -3.00 12.24
CA GLY A 51 -6.51 -1.83 11.56
C GLY A 51 -5.74 -1.35 10.31
N LYS A 52 -4.63 -2.00 9.92
CA LYS A 52 -3.78 -1.60 8.77
C LYS A 52 -4.56 -1.41 7.47
N SER A 53 -5.29 -2.43 7.03
CA SER A 53 -6.11 -2.38 5.80
C SER A 53 -7.22 -1.34 5.90
N THR A 54 -7.82 -1.18 7.09
CA THR A 54 -8.84 -0.16 7.34
C THR A 54 -8.28 1.24 7.20
N LEU A 55 -7.07 1.50 7.70
CA LEU A 55 -6.39 2.79 7.55
C LEU A 55 -6.12 3.10 6.07
N LEU A 56 -5.57 2.16 5.30
CA LEU A 56 -5.36 2.33 3.85
C LEU A 56 -6.67 2.62 3.11
N ARG A 57 -7.74 1.91 3.45
CA ARG A 57 -9.07 2.12 2.85
C ARG A 57 -9.69 3.45 3.24
N CYS A 58 -9.40 3.96 4.44
CA CYS A 58 -9.82 5.31 4.83
C CYS A 58 -9.04 6.38 4.04
N ILE A 59 -7.72 6.22 3.84
CA ILE A 59 -6.90 7.14 3.04
C ILE A 59 -7.43 7.21 1.60
N ASN A 60 -7.79 6.06 1.01
CA ASN A 60 -8.37 6.00 -0.35
C ASN A 60 -9.89 6.25 -0.40
N LEU A 61 -10.52 6.56 0.75
CA LEU A 61 -11.96 6.79 0.86
C LEU A 61 -12.85 5.62 0.39
N LEU A 62 -12.31 4.40 0.34
CA LEU A 62 -13.11 3.17 0.20
C LEU A 62 -13.91 2.91 1.47
N GLU A 63 -13.35 3.28 2.61
CA GLU A 63 -14.03 3.38 3.90
C GLU A 63 -14.06 4.84 4.33
N ILE A 64 -15.22 5.34 4.70
CA ILE A 64 -15.34 6.69 5.25
C ILE A 64 -15.05 6.60 6.76
N PRO A 65 -14.07 7.37 7.28
CA PRO A 65 -13.81 7.40 8.72
C PRO A 65 -14.99 8.04 9.48
N ASN A 66 -15.08 7.75 10.76
CA ASN A 66 -16.11 8.35 11.61
C ASN A 66 -15.75 9.78 12.04
N SER A 67 -14.45 10.02 12.28
CA SER A 67 -13.91 11.36 12.57
C SER A 67 -12.41 11.41 12.25
N GLY A 68 -11.84 12.60 12.34
CA GLY A 68 -10.45 12.89 12.01
C GLY A 68 -10.32 13.62 10.68
N ASN A 69 -9.08 13.94 10.30
CA ASN A 69 -8.76 14.68 9.09
C ASN A 69 -7.87 13.84 8.18
N ILE A 70 -8.11 13.93 6.86
CA ILE A 70 -7.26 13.34 5.85
C ILE A 70 -6.95 14.40 4.81
N HIS A 71 -5.65 14.53 4.47
CA HIS A 71 -5.17 15.36 3.37
C HIS A 71 -4.40 14.48 2.39
N VAL A 72 -4.62 14.69 1.10
CA VAL A 72 -3.86 14.07 0.00
C VAL A 72 -3.31 15.20 -0.87
N GLY A 73 -2.00 15.36 -0.86
CA GLY A 73 -1.36 16.56 -1.40
C GLY A 73 -1.87 17.81 -0.68
N ASP A 74 -2.36 18.77 -1.43
CA ASP A 74 -2.92 20.03 -0.89
C ASP A 74 -4.43 19.97 -0.62
N GLU A 75 -5.08 18.81 -0.87
CA GLU A 75 -6.52 18.66 -0.71
C GLU A 75 -6.88 18.09 0.66
N HIS A 76 -7.62 18.86 1.45
CA HIS A 76 -8.28 18.39 2.67
C HIS A 76 -9.63 17.73 2.32
N ILE A 77 -9.82 16.48 2.76
CA ILE A 77 -11.05 15.73 2.52
C ILE A 77 -12.16 16.28 3.43
N ARG A 78 -13.22 16.81 2.81
CA ARG A 78 -14.36 17.36 3.53
C ARG A 78 -15.31 16.24 3.94
N LEU A 79 -15.37 15.97 5.24
CA LEU A 79 -16.33 15.05 5.84
C LEU A 79 -17.46 15.84 6.50
N VAL A 80 -18.69 15.38 6.32
CA VAL A 80 -19.91 15.97 6.91
C VAL A 80 -20.80 14.87 7.46
N GLN A 81 -21.67 15.22 8.40
CA GLN A 81 -22.71 14.30 8.84
C GLN A 81 -23.97 14.43 7.97
N ASN A 82 -24.49 13.31 7.51
CA ASN A 82 -25.76 13.26 6.83
C ASN A 82 -26.94 13.37 7.83
N ARG A 83 -28.18 13.43 7.32
CA ARG A 83 -29.39 13.53 8.18
C ARG A 83 -29.56 12.35 9.15
N LYS A 84 -28.87 11.23 8.94
CA LYS A 84 -28.88 10.04 9.81
C LYS A 84 -27.73 10.02 10.81
N GLY A 85 -26.96 11.12 10.92
CA GLY A 85 -25.77 11.20 11.80
C GLY A 85 -24.56 10.42 11.31
N GLN A 86 -24.56 9.90 10.08
CA GLN A 86 -23.44 9.16 9.52
C GLN A 86 -22.47 10.12 8.84
N THR A 87 -21.18 9.92 9.07
CA THR A 87 -20.12 10.66 8.37
C THR A 87 -20.07 10.22 6.90
N VAL A 88 -20.08 11.18 5.99
CA VAL A 88 -20.00 10.98 4.54
C VAL A 88 -19.07 12.03 3.93
N SER A 89 -18.56 11.79 2.73
CA SER A 89 -17.86 12.84 1.98
C SER A 89 -18.85 13.93 1.56
N ALA A 90 -18.48 15.19 1.75
CA ALA A 90 -19.28 16.35 1.34
C ALA A 90 -19.33 16.53 -0.17
N ASP A 91 -18.30 16.10 -0.89
CA ASP A 91 -18.14 16.32 -2.33
C ASP A 91 -17.63 15.05 -3.04
N ARG A 92 -18.51 14.41 -3.80
CA ARG A 92 -18.17 13.23 -4.60
C ARG A 92 -17.11 13.50 -5.66
N LYS A 93 -17.11 14.70 -6.26
CA LYS A 93 -16.11 15.07 -7.27
C LYS A 93 -14.72 15.20 -6.63
N GLN A 94 -14.64 15.65 -5.37
CA GLN A 94 -13.40 15.66 -4.62
C GLN A 94 -12.88 14.24 -4.39
N VAL A 95 -13.75 13.31 -3.99
CA VAL A 95 -13.37 11.88 -3.81
C VAL A 95 -12.81 11.31 -5.10
N ASP A 96 -13.48 11.55 -6.23
CA ASP A 96 -13.05 11.05 -7.52
C ASP A 96 -11.67 11.61 -7.91
N ARG A 97 -11.42 12.93 -7.71
CA ARG A 97 -10.10 13.54 -7.94
C ARG A 97 -9.02 12.96 -7.03
N ILE A 98 -9.31 12.79 -5.75
CA ILE A 98 -8.34 12.24 -4.78
C ILE A 98 -7.98 10.79 -5.16
N ARG A 99 -8.96 9.99 -5.56
CA ARG A 99 -8.72 8.61 -6.01
C ARG A 99 -7.85 8.53 -7.27
N THR A 100 -7.84 9.55 -8.13
CA THR A 100 -6.90 9.56 -9.27
C THR A 100 -5.45 9.79 -8.84
N LYS A 101 -5.22 10.42 -7.68
CA LYS A 101 -3.89 10.64 -7.10
C LYS A 101 -3.37 9.44 -6.32
N LEU A 102 -4.23 8.49 -5.98
CA LEU A 102 -3.92 7.33 -5.14
C LEU A 102 -4.03 6.04 -5.95
N GLY A 103 -2.93 5.34 -6.15
CA GLY A 103 -2.93 3.99 -6.70
C GLY A 103 -3.08 2.96 -5.59
N MET A 104 -4.09 2.10 -5.63
CA MET A 104 -4.27 1.06 -4.61
C MET A 104 -4.09 -0.33 -5.20
N VAL A 105 -3.23 -1.12 -4.53
CA VAL A 105 -2.95 -2.53 -4.82
C VAL A 105 -3.48 -3.35 -3.66
N PHE A 106 -4.37 -4.29 -3.95
CA PHE A 106 -5.08 -5.10 -2.96
C PHE A 106 -4.45 -6.48 -2.80
N GLN A 107 -4.73 -7.14 -1.69
CA GLN A 107 -4.34 -8.52 -1.40
C GLN A 107 -4.88 -9.52 -2.44
N HIS A 108 -6.11 -9.35 -2.93
CA HIS A 108 -6.79 -10.26 -3.85
C HIS A 108 -6.76 -9.82 -5.32
N PHE A 109 -5.73 -9.08 -5.74
CA PHE A 109 -5.49 -8.61 -7.13
C PHE A 109 -6.60 -7.73 -7.72
N ASN A 110 -7.87 -8.07 -7.55
CA ASN A 110 -9.08 -7.38 -8.05
C ASN A 110 -9.01 -7.06 -9.55
N LEU A 111 -8.49 -7.98 -10.36
CA LEU A 111 -8.51 -7.88 -11.82
C LEU A 111 -9.89 -8.25 -12.35
N TRP A 112 -10.34 -7.54 -13.38
CA TRP A 112 -11.56 -7.89 -14.10
C TRP A 112 -11.33 -9.16 -14.93
N SER A 113 -12.01 -10.24 -14.58
CA SER A 113 -11.79 -11.58 -15.14
C SER A 113 -12.14 -11.71 -16.63
N HIS A 114 -13.05 -10.87 -17.11
CA HIS A 114 -13.53 -10.82 -18.50
C HIS A 114 -12.69 -9.90 -19.41
N MET A 115 -11.66 -9.27 -18.89
CA MET A 115 -10.74 -8.38 -19.61
C MET A 115 -9.36 -9.00 -19.68
N THR A 116 -8.63 -8.72 -20.76
CA THR A 116 -7.20 -9.07 -20.85
C THR A 116 -6.37 -8.29 -19.82
N VAL A 117 -5.13 -8.69 -19.59
CA VAL A 117 -4.19 -7.95 -18.73
C VAL A 117 -4.05 -6.50 -19.22
N LEU A 118 -3.85 -6.30 -20.51
CA LEU A 118 -3.71 -4.97 -21.08
C LEU A 118 -4.98 -4.14 -20.92
N ASP A 119 -6.15 -4.73 -21.15
CA ASP A 119 -7.42 -4.01 -20.97
C ASP A 119 -7.65 -3.63 -19.50
N ASN A 120 -7.30 -4.50 -18.55
CA ASN A 120 -7.30 -4.16 -17.12
C ASN A 120 -6.44 -2.94 -16.80
N VAL A 121 -5.28 -2.78 -17.45
CA VAL A 121 -4.36 -1.68 -17.19
C VAL A 121 -4.82 -0.37 -17.82
N ILE A 122 -5.42 -0.41 -19.03
CA ILE A 122 -5.84 0.81 -19.74
C ILE A 122 -7.22 1.31 -19.36
N GLU A 123 -8.04 0.53 -18.67
CA GLU A 123 -9.44 0.85 -18.40
C GLU A 123 -9.60 2.20 -17.68
N ALA A 124 -8.89 2.38 -16.57
CA ALA A 124 -8.98 3.61 -15.80
C ALA A 124 -8.34 4.84 -16.51
N PRO A 125 -7.15 4.76 -17.11
CA PRO A 125 -6.60 5.84 -17.94
C PRO A 125 -7.56 6.33 -19.03
N VAL A 126 -8.24 5.43 -19.73
CA VAL A 126 -9.17 5.78 -20.82
C VAL A 126 -10.48 6.33 -20.25
N HIS A 127 -11.09 5.64 -19.29
CA HIS A 127 -12.46 5.97 -18.87
C HIS A 127 -12.53 6.99 -17.74
N VAL A 128 -11.52 7.08 -16.87
CA VAL A 128 -11.46 8.04 -15.75
C VAL A 128 -10.65 9.28 -16.15
N LEU A 129 -9.42 9.10 -16.65
CA LEU A 129 -8.55 10.23 -17.03
C LEU A 129 -8.84 10.77 -18.43
N LYS A 130 -9.72 10.11 -19.20
CA LYS A 130 -10.08 10.48 -20.58
C LYS A 130 -8.89 10.59 -21.53
N LYS A 131 -7.81 9.82 -21.25
CA LYS A 131 -6.63 9.77 -22.11
C LYS A 131 -6.96 9.02 -23.42
N PRO A 132 -6.32 9.37 -24.55
CA PRO A 132 -6.48 8.64 -25.82
C PRO A 132 -6.11 7.15 -25.64
N LYS A 133 -6.92 6.24 -26.20
CA LYS A 133 -6.73 4.80 -26.06
C LYS A 133 -5.36 4.35 -26.58
N LYS A 134 -4.85 4.96 -27.67
CA LYS A 134 -3.53 4.64 -28.23
C LYS A 134 -2.41 4.96 -27.24
N GLU A 135 -2.40 6.17 -26.69
CA GLU A 135 -1.42 6.60 -25.67
C GLU A 135 -1.50 5.72 -24.40
N SER A 136 -2.72 5.46 -23.93
CA SER A 136 -2.93 4.61 -22.75
C SER A 136 -2.38 3.20 -22.97
N ARG A 137 -2.49 2.66 -24.19
CA ARG A 137 -1.98 1.35 -24.56
C ARG A 137 -0.44 1.30 -24.60
N GLU A 138 0.19 2.32 -25.18
CA GLU A 138 1.65 2.46 -25.21
C GLU A 138 2.23 2.55 -23.79
N LYS A 139 1.66 3.41 -22.93
CA LYS A 139 2.05 3.53 -21.52
C LYS A 139 1.79 2.24 -20.73
N ALA A 140 0.65 1.59 -20.94
CA ALA A 140 0.33 0.33 -20.29
C ALA A 140 1.35 -0.77 -20.62
N MET A 141 1.77 -0.88 -21.89
CA MET A 141 2.81 -1.83 -22.28
C MET A 141 4.14 -1.53 -21.59
N ALA A 142 4.54 -0.26 -21.45
CA ALA A 142 5.73 0.12 -20.71
C ALA A 142 5.63 -0.25 -19.21
N TYR A 143 4.44 -0.09 -18.57
CA TYR A 143 4.26 -0.53 -17.20
C TYR A 143 4.22 -2.05 -17.05
N LEU A 144 3.65 -2.78 -18.03
CA LEU A 144 3.68 -4.25 -18.05
C LEU A 144 5.10 -4.78 -18.23
N ASP A 145 5.91 -4.12 -19.05
CA ASP A 145 7.34 -4.42 -19.21
C ASP A 145 8.10 -4.17 -17.90
N LYS A 146 7.86 -3.03 -17.28
CA LYS A 146 8.45 -2.65 -15.99
C LYS A 146 8.19 -3.68 -14.88
N VAL A 147 7.01 -4.27 -14.86
CA VAL A 147 6.67 -5.33 -13.87
C VAL A 147 6.98 -6.74 -14.40
N GLY A 148 7.58 -6.87 -15.60
CA GLY A 148 8.07 -8.12 -16.18
C GLY A 148 6.98 -9.09 -16.62
N ILE A 149 5.87 -8.59 -17.19
CA ILE A 149 4.76 -9.40 -17.73
C ILE A 149 4.21 -8.87 -19.07
N ALA A 150 5.00 -8.11 -19.86
CA ALA A 150 4.56 -7.59 -21.13
C ALA A 150 4.13 -8.68 -22.12
N ASP A 151 4.80 -9.84 -22.08
CA ASP A 151 4.47 -11.04 -22.87
C ASP A 151 3.09 -11.64 -22.52
N ARG A 152 2.52 -11.26 -21.39
CA ARG A 152 1.19 -11.70 -20.90
C ARG A 152 0.08 -10.68 -21.15
N SER A 153 0.36 -9.61 -21.89
CA SER A 153 -0.59 -8.50 -22.12
C SER A 153 -1.95 -8.94 -22.69
N HIS A 154 -1.97 -9.99 -23.51
CA HIS A 154 -3.19 -10.55 -24.14
C HIS A 154 -3.83 -11.69 -23.35
N TYR A 155 -3.24 -12.13 -22.24
CA TYR A 155 -3.78 -13.16 -21.38
C TYR A 155 -4.93 -12.62 -20.51
N TYR A 156 -5.83 -13.51 -20.13
CA TYR A 156 -6.86 -13.24 -19.14
C TYR A 156 -6.38 -13.60 -17.73
N PRO A 157 -6.92 -13.00 -16.66
CA PRO A 157 -6.50 -13.27 -15.29
C PRO A 157 -6.49 -14.76 -14.92
N ALA A 158 -7.42 -15.56 -15.44
CA ALA A 158 -7.48 -17.01 -15.18
C ALA A 158 -6.24 -17.77 -15.68
N GLN A 159 -5.50 -17.23 -16.63
CA GLN A 159 -4.33 -17.84 -17.26
C GLN A 159 -3.00 -17.43 -16.58
N LEU A 160 -3.06 -16.61 -15.51
CA LEU A 160 -1.90 -16.07 -14.83
C LEU A 160 -1.66 -16.77 -13.48
N SER A 161 -0.38 -16.89 -13.08
CA SER A 161 -0.01 -17.24 -11.72
C SER A 161 -0.41 -16.13 -10.73
N GLY A 162 -0.42 -16.41 -9.43
CA GLY A 162 -0.68 -15.42 -8.39
C GLY A 162 0.25 -14.21 -8.47
N GLY A 163 1.56 -14.43 -8.61
CA GLY A 163 2.56 -13.38 -8.75
C GLY A 163 2.37 -12.53 -10.03
N GLN A 164 1.99 -13.17 -11.16
CA GLN A 164 1.66 -12.45 -12.39
C GLN A 164 0.41 -11.58 -12.25
N LYS A 165 -0.64 -12.09 -11.58
CA LYS A 165 -1.85 -11.31 -11.27
C LYS A 165 -1.53 -10.09 -10.42
N GLN A 166 -0.68 -10.25 -9.41
CA GLN A 166 -0.30 -9.16 -8.53
C GLN A 166 0.55 -8.11 -9.27
N ARG A 167 1.49 -8.54 -10.11
CA ARG A 167 2.26 -7.63 -10.95
C ARG A 167 1.37 -6.88 -11.96
N ALA A 168 0.34 -7.54 -12.52
CA ALA A 168 -0.66 -6.87 -13.34
C ALA A 168 -1.47 -5.83 -12.55
N ALA A 169 -1.84 -6.11 -11.29
CA ALA A 169 -2.51 -5.16 -10.41
C ALA A 169 -1.62 -3.95 -10.08
N ILE A 170 -0.31 -4.16 -9.89
CA ILE A 170 0.66 -3.07 -9.72
C ILE A 170 0.75 -2.23 -11.01
N ALA A 171 0.87 -2.85 -12.20
CA ALA A 171 0.90 -2.13 -13.48
C ALA A 171 -0.38 -1.29 -13.68
N ARG A 172 -1.55 -1.84 -13.33
CA ARG A 172 -2.84 -1.12 -13.37
C ARG A 172 -2.85 0.10 -12.46
N ALA A 173 -2.31 -0.01 -11.25
CA ALA A 173 -2.19 1.12 -10.33
C ALA A 173 -1.24 2.20 -10.87
N LEU A 174 -0.09 1.79 -11.42
CA LEU A 174 0.90 2.68 -12.03
C LEU A 174 0.38 3.42 -13.27
N ALA A 175 -0.51 2.80 -14.04
CA ALA A 175 -1.06 3.41 -15.27
C ALA A 175 -1.90 4.67 -15.02
N MET A 176 -2.37 4.86 -13.79
CA MET A 176 -3.02 6.10 -13.35
C MET A 176 -2.03 7.23 -13.04
N GLU A 177 -0.72 6.95 -13.06
CA GLU A 177 0.36 7.88 -12.69
C GLU A 177 0.12 8.54 -11.31
N PRO A 178 -0.16 7.75 -10.26
CA PRO A 178 -0.55 8.28 -8.96
C PRO A 178 0.60 9.00 -8.24
N GLU A 179 0.24 9.96 -7.37
CA GLU A 179 1.18 10.64 -6.47
C GLU A 179 1.62 9.70 -5.32
N VAL A 180 0.73 8.79 -4.88
CA VAL A 180 0.99 7.83 -3.79
C VAL A 180 0.47 6.45 -4.16
N LEU A 181 1.27 5.42 -3.87
CA LEU A 181 0.88 4.02 -3.99
C LEU A 181 0.53 3.44 -2.61
N LEU A 182 -0.65 2.86 -2.50
CA LEU A 182 -1.13 2.19 -1.30
C LEU A 182 -1.11 0.68 -1.55
N PHE A 183 -0.45 -0.10 -0.67
CA PHE A 183 -0.36 -1.55 -0.79
C PHE A 183 -1.02 -2.22 0.43
N ASP A 184 -2.11 -2.94 0.20
CA ASP A 184 -2.84 -3.67 1.24
C ASP A 184 -2.45 -5.15 1.18
N GLU A 185 -1.41 -5.54 1.94
CA GLU A 185 -0.88 -6.90 2.06
C GLU A 185 -0.65 -7.59 0.70
N PRO A 186 0.16 -7.02 -0.19
CA PRO A 186 0.23 -7.41 -1.61
C PRO A 186 0.78 -8.83 -1.86
N THR A 187 1.38 -9.47 -0.86
CA THR A 187 1.97 -10.81 -0.97
C THR A 187 1.20 -11.89 -0.23
N SER A 188 0.24 -11.52 0.64
CA SER A 188 -0.43 -12.46 1.56
C SER A 188 -1.29 -13.54 0.87
N ALA A 189 -1.68 -13.32 -0.40
CA ALA A 189 -2.44 -14.28 -1.20
C ALA A 189 -1.56 -15.06 -2.20
N LEU A 190 -0.24 -15.02 -2.04
CA LEU A 190 0.71 -15.67 -2.95
C LEU A 190 1.37 -16.88 -2.31
N ASP A 191 1.71 -17.86 -3.16
CA ASP A 191 2.61 -18.93 -2.77
C ASP A 191 4.01 -18.34 -2.43
N PRO A 192 4.72 -18.86 -1.42
CA PRO A 192 6.00 -18.32 -0.95
C PRO A 192 7.05 -18.11 -2.05
N GLU A 193 7.10 -19.00 -3.03
CA GLU A 193 8.04 -18.92 -4.17
C GLU A 193 7.77 -17.73 -5.10
N LEU A 194 6.53 -17.20 -5.11
CA LEU A 194 6.12 -16.07 -5.96
C LEU A 194 6.27 -14.71 -5.27
N VAL A 195 6.43 -14.69 -3.95
CA VAL A 195 6.54 -13.47 -3.13
C VAL A 195 7.72 -12.61 -3.59
N GLY A 196 8.88 -13.23 -3.82
CA GLY A 196 10.12 -12.53 -4.17
C GLY A 196 10.02 -11.70 -5.46
N GLU A 197 9.24 -12.14 -6.44
CA GLU A 197 9.05 -11.39 -7.69
C GLU A 197 8.27 -10.09 -7.48
N VAL A 198 7.23 -10.14 -6.65
CA VAL A 198 6.39 -8.97 -6.33
C VAL A 198 7.17 -7.98 -5.47
N LEU A 199 7.89 -8.46 -4.44
CA LEU A 199 8.72 -7.61 -3.58
C LEU A 199 9.82 -6.90 -4.37
N ARG A 200 10.41 -7.55 -5.37
CA ARG A 200 11.42 -6.94 -6.24
C ARG A 200 10.85 -5.75 -7.03
N VAL A 201 9.65 -5.91 -7.61
CA VAL A 201 8.96 -4.80 -8.28
C VAL A 201 8.72 -3.65 -7.32
N MET A 202 8.23 -3.92 -6.11
CA MET A 202 7.99 -2.89 -5.10
C MET A 202 9.30 -2.20 -4.65
N GLN A 203 10.39 -2.96 -4.52
CA GLN A 203 11.71 -2.41 -4.22
C GLN A 203 12.21 -1.46 -5.29
N ASP A 204 12.00 -1.80 -6.56
CA ASP A 204 12.41 -0.94 -7.68
C ASP A 204 11.58 0.34 -7.73
N LEU A 205 10.27 0.29 -7.44
CA LEU A 205 9.43 1.47 -7.29
C LEU A 205 9.91 2.38 -6.15
N ALA A 206 10.32 1.81 -5.03
CA ALA A 206 10.89 2.56 -3.91
C ALA A 206 12.21 3.26 -4.30
N LYS A 207 13.11 2.57 -5.02
CA LYS A 207 14.37 3.14 -5.53
C LYS A 207 14.13 4.29 -6.51
N GLU A 208 13.03 4.26 -7.27
CA GLU A 208 12.62 5.37 -8.16
C GLU A 208 12.09 6.60 -7.39
N GLY A 209 12.01 6.52 -6.07
CA GLY A 209 11.50 7.61 -5.24
C GLY A 209 9.98 7.74 -5.22
N ARG A 210 9.24 6.67 -5.56
CA ARG A 210 7.78 6.66 -5.43
C ARG A 210 7.37 6.75 -3.97
N THR A 211 6.35 7.56 -3.70
CA THR A 211 5.73 7.61 -2.36
C THR A 211 4.87 6.37 -2.18
N MET A 212 5.10 5.62 -1.11
CA MET A 212 4.43 4.36 -0.85
C MET A 212 3.99 4.26 0.60
N ILE A 213 2.76 3.78 0.82
CA ILE A 213 2.27 3.40 2.16
C ILE A 213 1.79 1.96 2.04
N MET A 214 2.37 1.06 2.83
CA MET A 214 2.10 -0.36 2.70
C MET A 214 1.74 -1.01 4.04
N ALA A 215 0.73 -1.88 4.04
CA ALA A 215 0.52 -2.87 5.07
C ALA A 215 1.23 -4.15 4.62
N THR A 216 2.10 -4.72 5.45
CA THR A 216 2.87 -5.90 5.07
C THR A 216 3.20 -6.80 6.26
N HIS A 217 3.36 -8.10 5.99
CA HIS A 217 3.92 -9.09 6.89
C HIS A 217 5.36 -9.48 6.52
N GLU A 218 5.91 -8.88 5.46
CA GLU A 218 7.28 -9.12 4.99
C GLU A 218 8.27 -8.24 5.78
N MET A 219 8.70 -8.72 6.96
CA MET A 219 9.50 -7.92 7.90
C MET A 219 10.87 -7.51 7.35
N ALA A 220 11.55 -8.43 6.65
CA ALA A 220 12.85 -8.14 6.02
C ALA A 220 12.68 -7.04 4.94
N PHE A 221 11.66 -7.15 4.12
CA PHE A 221 11.34 -6.14 3.10
C PHE A 221 11.01 -4.78 3.74
N ALA A 222 10.14 -4.75 4.77
CA ALA A 222 9.81 -3.52 5.48
C ALA A 222 11.07 -2.85 6.07
N ARG A 223 11.97 -3.63 6.69
CA ARG A 223 13.23 -3.14 7.25
C ARG A 223 14.15 -2.52 6.18
N ASP A 224 14.26 -3.18 5.02
CA ASP A 224 15.26 -2.83 4.01
C ASP A 224 14.81 -1.71 3.06
N VAL A 225 13.50 -1.50 2.91
CA VAL A 225 12.93 -0.61 1.87
C VAL A 225 12.27 0.63 2.46
N SER A 226 11.71 0.57 3.67
CA SER A 226 10.97 1.70 4.22
C SER A 226 11.87 2.82 4.75
N SER A 227 11.38 4.06 4.65
CA SER A 227 11.96 5.24 5.32
C SER A 227 11.43 5.38 6.74
N HIS A 228 10.22 4.85 6.99
CA HIS A 228 9.54 4.91 8.28
C HIS A 228 8.69 3.65 8.49
N VAL A 229 8.65 3.15 9.71
CA VAL A 229 7.85 1.98 10.09
C VAL A 229 6.89 2.37 11.19
N ILE A 230 5.65 1.94 11.07
CA ILE A 230 4.58 2.13 12.05
C ILE A 230 4.13 0.76 12.55
N PHE A 231 4.20 0.53 13.85
CA PHE A 231 3.62 -0.63 14.49
C PHE A 231 2.22 -0.31 15.00
N LEU A 232 1.22 -0.90 14.35
CA LEU A 232 -0.20 -0.75 14.68
C LEU A 232 -0.69 -1.93 15.51
N HIS A 233 -1.30 -1.66 16.67
CA HIS A 233 -1.87 -2.66 17.56
C HIS A 233 -3.21 -2.17 18.11
N ASP A 234 -4.25 -3.01 18.04
CA ASP A 234 -5.61 -2.71 18.54
C ASP A 234 -6.14 -1.32 18.13
N GLY A 235 -5.85 -0.89 16.90
CA GLY A 235 -6.33 0.37 16.34
C GLY A 235 -5.56 1.62 16.77
N ILE A 236 -4.45 1.49 17.47
CA ILE A 236 -3.54 2.60 17.84
C ILE A 236 -2.13 2.37 17.29
N ILE A 237 -1.40 3.46 17.08
CA ILE A 237 0.04 3.39 16.82
C ILE A 237 0.74 3.24 18.17
N GLU A 238 1.28 2.06 18.43
CA GLU A 238 2.00 1.73 19.67
C GLU A 238 3.47 2.18 19.60
N ASP A 239 4.05 2.13 18.39
CA ASP A 239 5.43 2.54 18.17
C ASP A 239 5.63 2.96 16.71
N GLU A 240 6.51 3.91 16.45
CA GLU A 240 6.85 4.33 15.09
C GLU A 240 8.25 4.94 15.03
N GLY A 241 8.89 4.83 13.87
CA GLY A 241 10.21 5.41 13.69
C GLY A 241 10.96 4.87 12.48
N PRO A 242 12.23 5.23 12.35
CA PRO A 242 13.10 4.64 11.31
C PRO A 242 13.19 3.11 11.46
N PRO A 243 13.39 2.36 10.36
CA PRO A 243 13.48 0.90 10.40
C PRO A 243 14.52 0.39 11.41
N ALA A 244 15.70 1.03 11.50
CA ALA A 244 16.75 0.64 12.44
C ALA A 244 16.26 0.70 13.90
N TYR A 245 15.46 1.69 14.26
CA TYR A 245 14.88 1.81 15.60
C TYR A 245 13.85 0.71 15.84
N ILE A 246 12.85 0.58 14.97
CA ILE A 246 11.74 -0.37 15.18
C ILE A 246 12.24 -1.84 15.19
N PHE A 247 13.13 -2.21 14.26
CA PHE A 247 13.59 -3.61 14.16
C PHE A 247 14.72 -4.00 15.11
N GLN A 248 15.46 -3.04 15.68
CA GLN A 248 16.58 -3.36 16.57
C GLN A 248 16.28 -3.06 18.04
N ASN A 249 15.60 -1.96 18.33
CA ASN A 249 15.37 -1.52 19.71
C ASN A 249 14.04 -0.74 19.84
N PRO A 250 12.87 -1.37 19.56
CA PRO A 250 11.59 -0.71 19.67
C PRO A 250 11.27 -0.29 21.10
N GLY A 251 10.63 0.87 21.26
CA GLY A 251 10.22 1.39 22.58
C GLY A 251 9.06 0.62 23.18
N SER A 252 8.13 0.15 22.36
CA SER A 252 6.99 -0.64 22.81
C SER A 252 7.37 -2.09 23.08
N GLU A 253 7.04 -2.59 24.29
CA GLU A 253 7.18 -4.00 24.64
C GLU A 253 6.35 -4.92 23.72
N ARG A 254 5.15 -4.48 23.32
CA ARG A 254 4.30 -5.22 22.36
C ARG A 254 4.94 -5.31 20.97
N CYS A 255 5.56 -4.23 20.50
CA CYS A 255 6.31 -4.24 19.25
C CYS A 255 7.47 -5.25 19.32
N ARG A 256 8.21 -5.26 20.42
CA ARG A 256 9.30 -6.21 20.65
C ARG A 256 8.83 -7.66 20.61
N GLN A 257 7.76 -7.98 21.33
CA GLN A 257 7.14 -9.32 21.34
C GLN A 257 6.60 -9.72 19.97
N PHE A 258 6.03 -8.78 19.22
CA PHE A 258 5.57 -9.02 17.85
C PHE A 258 6.75 -9.40 16.95
N LEU A 259 7.84 -8.63 16.96
CA LEU A 259 9.00 -8.85 16.11
C LEU A 259 9.76 -10.15 16.45
N THR A 260 9.80 -10.54 17.72
CA THR A 260 10.46 -11.79 18.15
C THR A 260 9.83 -13.02 17.48
N ARG A 261 8.53 -13.01 17.20
CA ARG A 261 7.85 -14.11 16.51
C ARG A 261 8.32 -14.29 15.05
N PHE A 262 8.81 -13.23 14.42
CA PHE A 262 9.32 -13.27 13.04
C PHE A 262 10.82 -13.54 13.00
N SER A 263 11.59 -13.10 13.99
CA SER A 263 13.05 -13.37 14.08
C SER A 263 13.35 -14.86 14.28
N GLY A 264 12.44 -15.62 14.91
CA GLY A 264 12.56 -17.08 15.07
C GLY A 264 12.36 -17.88 13.79
N ALA A 265 11.64 -17.35 12.78
CA ALA A 265 11.41 -18.02 11.52
C ALA A 265 12.63 -17.95 10.57
N ASP A 266 13.42 -16.87 10.62
CA ASP A 266 14.61 -16.69 9.79
C ASP A 266 15.81 -17.56 10.23
N SER A 267 15.77 -18.13 11.45
CA SER A 267 16.85 -19.00 11.96
C SER A 267 16.79 -20.43 11.40
N PHE A 268 15.68 -20.89 10.85
CA PHE A 268 15.54 -22.24 10.28
C PHE A 268 16.04 -22.37 8.84
N THR A 269 16.34 -21.28 8.14
CA THR A 269 16.85 -21.31 6.75
C THR A 269 18.37 -21.32 6.62
N LYS A 270 19.11 -21.31 7.73
CA LYS A 270 20.59 -21.46 7.76
C LYS A 270 21.03 -22.76 8.39
N SER A 271 20.46 -23.88 8.00
CA SER A 271 21.08 -25.20 8.23
C SER A 271 22.02 -25.49 7.08
N THR A 272 23.28 -25.35 7.35
CA THR A 272 24.41 -25.74 6.52
C THR A 272 24.30 -27.22 6.10
N PRO A 273 24.54 -27.59 4.84
CA PRO A 273 24.74 -29.01 4.51
C PRO A 273 26.12 -29.44 4.96
N GLY A 274 26.15 -30.44 5.84
CA GLY A 274 27.01 -31.59 5.93
C GLY A 274 28.50 -31.43 5.74
N GLN A 275 29.19 -31.68 6.84
CA GLN A 275 30.42 -32.45 6.85
C GLN A 275 30.08 -33.91 7.08
N THR A 276 30.29 -34.75 6.10
CA THR A 276 30.98 -36.07 6.18
C THR A 276 31.38 -36.48 4.77
#